data_4bcf9e3c7f0e56908576fc7305720948
#
_entry.id   4bcf9e3c7f0e56908576fc7305720948
#
_cell.length_a   1.000
_cell.length_b   1.000
_cell.length_c   1.000
_cell.angle_alpha   90.00
_cell.angle_beta   90.00
_cell.angle_gamma   90.00
#
_symmetry.space_group_name_H-M   'P 1'
#
loop_
_entity.id
_entity.type
_entity.pdbx_description
1 polymer ?
#
loop_
_entity_poly.entity_id
_entity_poly.type
_entity_poly.pdbx_seq_one_letter_code
_entity_poly.pdbx_strand_id
1 'polypeptide(L)'
;MSESVNLMQLQDIDLQLLKLASNLASMPQVQKIKNAQLAEKKISSQLKQVLGVKKDVEIDISDLNEQRAHYVLKTEEVSAAVETATNHRALRDFDQQLSSLAKNIEKCDFKLAAKTEELEKCKKAYQTAQDLQVKLMKECESLSQSLEIDSAALRAEIVELSKSREELAAQISSDTLERYEAARKRFKGLAVEHLV
;
A
#
# COMPACT_ATOMS: atom_id res chain seq x y z
N MET A 1 23.50 -50.69 -6.24
CA MET A 1 23.70 -50.24 -4.83
C MET A 1 22.49 -50.70 -4.03
N SER A 2 22.62 -50.96 -2.73
CA SER A 2 21.47 -51.42 -1.94
C SER A 2 20.47 -50.27 -1.75
N GLU A 3 19.16 -50.57 -1.76
CA GLU A 3 18.09 -49.55 -1.63
C GLU A 3 18.24 -48.73 -0.34
N SER A 4 18.79 -49.29 0.71
CA SER A 4 19.12 -48.58 1.95
C SER A 4 20.18 -47.50 1.78
N VAL A 5 21.18 -47.71 0.92
CA VAL A 5 22.20 -46.69 0.62
C VAL A 5 21.59 -45.52 -0.15
N ASN A 6 20.70 -45.83 -1.12
CA ASN A 6 20.00 -44.79 -1.89
C ASN A 6 19.08 -43.95 -0.99
N LEU A 7 18.41 -44.55 0.00
CA LEU A 7 17.58 -43.85 0.97
C LEU A 7 18.39 -42.90 1.88
N MET A 8 19.59 -43.35 2.30
CA MET A 8 20.48 -42.48 3.10
C MET A 8 20.98 -41.29 2.29
N GLN A 9 21.42 -41.53 1.04
CA GLN A 9 21.83 -40.47 0.14
C GLN A 9 20.68 -39.48 -0.17
N LEU A 10 19.44 -40.03 -0.34
CA LEU A 10 18.25 -39.23 -0.52
C LEU A 10 17.99 -38.31 0.68
N GLN A 11 18.13 -38.84 1.91
CA GLN A 11 17.99 -38.08 3.14
C GLN A 11 19.05 -36.98 3.25
N ASP A 12 20.31 -37.26 2.92
CA ASP A 12 21.40 -36.27 2.96
C ASP A 12 21.11 -35.11 2.00
N ILE A 13 20.63 -35.42 0.79
CA ILE A 13 20.22 -34.40 -0.17
C ILE A 13 19.03 -33.60 0.36
N ASP A 14 18.01 -34.22 0.92
CA ASP A 14 16.85 -33.57 1.48
C ASP A 14 17.22 -32.64 2.64
N LEU A 15 18.15 -33.03 3.50
CA LEU A 15 18.67 -32.18 4.58
C LEU A 15 19.47 -30.97 4.03
N GLN A 16 20.28 -31.18 2.98
CA GLN A 16 20.98 -30.08 2.31
C GLN A 16 19.99 -29.09 1.66
N LEU A 17 18.97 -29.59 0.96
CA LEU A 17 17.91 -28.76 0.38
C LEU A 17 17.18 -27.94 1.44
N LEU A 18 16.85 -28.54 2.59
CA LEU A 18 16.23 -27.82 3.72
C LEU A 18 17.14 -26.72 4.25
N LYS A 19 18.44 -26.98 4.40
CA LYS A 19 19.41 -26.00 4.85
C LYS A 19 19.56 -24.84 3.86
N LEU A 20 19.66 -25.13 2.56
CA LEU A 20 19.75 -24.11 1.51
C LEU A 20 18.47 -23.27 1.43
N ALA A 21 17.30 -23.89 1.53
CA ALA A 21 16.02 -23.18 1.59
C ALA A 21 15.92 -22.25 2.81
N SER A 22 16.40 -22.71 3.97
CA SER A 22 16.47 -21.90 5.19
C SER A 22 17.42 -20.71 5.02
N ASN A 23 18.59 -20.95 4.40
CA ASN A 23 19.55 -19.88 4.12
C ASN A 23 18.95 -18.80 3.20
N LEU A 24 18.27 -19.22 2.12
CA LEU A 24 17.58 -18.28 1.22
C LEU A 24 16.49 -17.47 1.97
N ALA A 25 15.68 -18.14 2.79
CA ALA A 25 14.62 -17.50 3.54
C ALA A 25 15.13 -16.51 4.60
N SER A 26 16.33 -16.75 5.14
CA SER A 26 16.97 -15.91 6.16
C SER A 26 17.81 -14.79 5.58
N MET A 27 17.92 -14.65 4.25
CA MET A 27 18.67 -13.54 3.64
C MET A 27 18.08 -12.18 4.07
N PRO A 28 18.93 -11.22 4.48
CA PRO A 28 18.46 -9.94 5.02
C PRO A 28 17.61 -9.14 4.03
N GLN A 29 17.85 -9.30 2.73
CA GLN A 29 17.05 -8.68 1.67
C GLN A 29 15.59 -9.15 1.70
N VAL A 30 15.33 -10.43 1.97
CA VAL A 30 13.98 -11.00 2.03
C VAL A 30 13.13 -10.29 3.08
N GLN A 31 13.69 -10.08 4.28
CA GLN A 31 12.98 -9.37 5.34
C GLN A 31 12.78 -7.88 5.03
N LYS A 32 13.81 -7.24 4.44
CA LYS A 32 13.72 -5.83 4.03
C LYS A 32 12.64 -5.62 2.97
N ILE A 33 12.60 -6.47 1.93
CA ILE A 33 11.57 -6.44 0.88
C ILE A 33 10.17 -6.61 1.49
N LYS A 34 10.00 -7.57 2.39
CA LYS A 34 8.72 -7.80 3.08
C LYS A 34 8.27 -6.57 3.88
N ASN A 35 9.19 -5.93 4.60
CA ASN A 35 8.90 -4.73 5.36
C ASN A 35 8.55 -3.54 4.44
N ALA A 36 9.28 -3.37 3.35
CA ALA A 36 9.00 -2.32 2.37
C ALA A 36 7.64 -2.52 1.67
N GLN A 37 7.25 -3.75 1.34
CA GLN A 37 5.93 -4.07 0.80
C GLN A 37 4.80 -3.79 1.79
N LEU A 38 5.02 -4.05 3.08
CA LEU A 38 4.05 -3.70 4.13
C LEU A 38 3.91 -2.18 4.29
N ALA A 39 5.02 -1.45 4.22
CA ALA A 39 5.02 0.02 4.25
C ALA A 39 4.31 0.59 3.03
N GLU A 40 4.57 0.05 1.82
CA GLU A 40 3.91 0.46 0.58
C GLU A 40 2.38 0.29 0.64
N LYS A 41 1.90 -0.85 1.17
CA LYS A 41 0.46 -1.07 1.40
C LYS A 41 -0.15 -0.03 2.33
N LYS A 42 0.56 0.36 3.41
CA LYS A 42 0.09 1.41 4.33
C LYS A 42 0.01 2.77 3.64
N ILE A 43 1.04 3.14 2.87
CA ILE A 43 1.07 4.40 2.13
C ILE A 43 -0.03 4.44 1.07
N SER A 44 -0.26 3.35 0.34
CA SER A 44 -1.35 3.25 -0.64
C SER A 44 -2.73 3.45 0.01
N SER A 45 -2.93 2.92 1.22
CA SER A 45 -4.15 3.16 1.99
C SER A 45 -4.27 4.63 2.43
N GLN A 46 -3.18 5.24 2.90
CA GLN A 46 -3.16 6.66 3.29
C GLN A 46 -3.42 7.59 2.10
N LEU A 47 -2.83 7.29 0.94
CA LEU A 47 -3.08 8.04 -0.30
C LEU A 47 -4.57 8.04 -0.68
N LYS A 48 -5.24 6.90 -0.56
CA LYS A 48 -6.69 6.80 -0.81
C LYS A 48 -7.49 7.66 0.16
N GLN A 49 -7.13 7.65 1.45
CA GLN A 49 -7.80 8.47 2.47
C GLN A 49 -7.60 9.97 2.21
N VAL A 50 -6.35 10.39 1.96
CA VAL A 50 -6.05 11.80 1.67
C VAL A 50 -6.74 12.26 0.39
N LEU A 51 -6.83 11.41 -0.63
CA LEU A 51 -7.55 11.71 -1.87
C LEU A 51 -9.06 11.88 -1.62
N GLY A 52 -9.65 11.05 -0.73
CA GLY A 52 -11.03 11.20 -0.31
C GLY A 52 -11.27 12.57 0.35
N VAL A 53 -10.50 12.87 1.40
CA VAL A 53 -10.59 14.16 2.11
C VAL A 53 -10.37 15.35 1.17
N LYS A 54 -9.41 15.27 0.25
CA LYS A 54 -9.16 16.31 -0.76
C LYS A 54 -10.40 16.57 -1.60
N LYS A 55 -11.07 15.51 -2.08
CA LYS A 55 -12.29 15.64 -2.88
C LYS A 55 -13.43 16.25 -2.10
N ASP A 56 -13.60 15.86 -0.84
CA ASP A 56 -14.64 16.40 0.03
C ASP A 56 -14.42 17.91 0.25
N VAL A 57 -13.17 18.34 0.49
CA VAL A 57 -12.83 19.75 0.62
C VAL A 57 -13.03 20.52 -0.69
N GLU A 58 -12.73 19.93 -1.84
CA GLU A 58 -12.99 20.54 -3.16
C GLU A 58 -14.49 20.75 -3.39
N ILE A 59 -15.35 19.82 -2.96
CA ILE A 59 -16.81 19.95 -3.00
C ILE A 59 -17.26 21.08 -2.08
N ASP A 60 -16.79 21.10 -0.82
CA ASP A 60 -17.12 22.17 0.14
C ASP A 60 -16.79 23.56 -0.42
N ILE A 61 -15.63 23.71 -1.09
CA ILE A 61 -15.21 24.95 -1.73
C ILE A 61 -16.17 25.32 -2.88
N SER A 62 -16.58 24.35 -3.69
CA SER A 62 -17.55 24.58 -4.77
C SER A 62 -18.87 25.09 -4.23
N ASP A 63 -19.43 24.40 -3.23
CA ASP A 63 -20.72 24.75 -2.60
C ASP A 63 -20.67 26.15 -1.95
N LEU A 64 -19.56 26.48 -1.28
CA LEU A 64 -19.36 27.80 -0.68
C LEU A 64 -19.27 28.91 -1.73
N ASN A 65 -18.63 28.64 -2.88
CA ASN A 65 -18.57 29.60 -3.99
C ASN A 65 -19.96 29.81 -4.61
N GLU A 66 -20.75 28.77 -4.78
CA GLU A 66 -22.14 28.89 -5.26
C GLU A 66 -23.01 29.69 -4.29
N GLN A 67 -22.90 29.41 -2.98
CA GLN A 67 -23.60 30.17 -1.95
C GLN A 67 -23.19 31.65 -1.96
N ARG A 68 -21.88 31.94 -2.06
CA ARG A 68 -21.37 33.29 -2.15
C ARG A 68 -21.90 34.02 -3.39
N ALA A 69 -21.86 33.37 -4.55
CA ALA A 69 -22.39 33.93 -5.81
C ALA A 69 -23.89 34.28 -5.69
N HIS A 70 -24.66 33.36 -5.07
CA HIS A 70 -26.08 33.64 -4.80
C HIS A 70 -26.31 34.88 -3.92
N TYR A 71 -25.51 35.06 -2.85
CA TYR A 71 -25.62 36.24 -2.01
C TYR A 71 -25.20 37.53 -2.74
N VAL A 72 -24.19 37.46 -3.60
CA VAL A 72 -23.75 38.62 -4.44
C VAL A 72 -24.88 39.02 -5.39
N LEU A 73 -25.48 38.05 -6.11
CA LEU A 73 -26.59 38.33 -7.01
C LEU A 73 -27.80 38.99 -6.27
N LYS A 74 -28.14 38.45 -5.08
CA LYS A 74 -29.18 39.05 -4.25
C LYS A 74 -28.85 40.46 -3.78
N THR A 75 -27.59 40.73 -3.51
CA THR A 75 -27.14 42.10 -3.14
C THR A 75 -27.33 43.07 -4.29
N GLU A 76 -27.02 42.63 -5.53
CA GLU A 76 -27.24 43.43 -6.74
C GLU A 76 -28.76 43.71 -6.96
N GLU A 77 -29.61 42.67 -6.80
CA GLU A 77 -31.07 42.79 -6.93
C GLU A 77 -31.63 43.80 -5.90
N VAL A 78 -31.24 43.70 -4.62
CA VAL A 78 -31.72 44.59 -3.55
C VAL A 78 -31.19 46.00 -3.78
N SER A 79 -29.93 46.16 -4.21
CA SER A 79 -29.34 47.48 -4.52
C SER A 79 -30.10 48.18 -5.65
N ALA A 80 -30.47 47.44 -6.70
CA ALA A 80 -31.28 48.01 -7.79
C ALA A 80 -32.68 48.42 -7.29
N ALA A 81 -33.28 47.63 -6.35
CA ALA A 81 -34.57 47.99 -5.75
C ALA A 81 -34.49 49.27 -4.86
N VAL A 82 -33.36 49.48 -4.18
CA VAL A 82 -33.10 50.70 -3.39
C VAL A 82 -33.15 51.94 -4.29
N GLU A 83 -32.54 51.91 -5.48
CA GLU A 83 -32.52 53.05 -6.42
C GLU A 83 -33.91 53.52 -6.87
N THR A 84 -34.86 52.59 -6.88
CA THR A 84 -36.26 52.89 -7.33
C THR A 84 -37.22 53.15 -6.18
N ALA A 85 -36.80 52.93 -4.92
CA ALA A 85 -37.65 53.03 -3.75
C ALA A 85 -37.88 54.48 -3.32
N THR A 86 -39.15 54.88 -3.16
CA THR A 86 -39.53 56.20 -2.67
C THR A 86 -40.07 56.18 -1.22
N ASN A 87 -40.28 55.00 -0.64
CA ASN A 87 -40.82 54.83 0.69
C ASN A 87 -39.74 54.58 1.75
N HIS A 88 -39.71 55.46 2.79
CA HIS A 88 -38.73 55.37 3.89
C HIS A 88 -38.78 54.04 4.66
N ARG A 89 -39.92 53.36 4.75
CA ARG A 89 -40.02 52.03 5.40
C ARG A 89 -39.32 50.98 4.54
N ALA A 90 -39.58 50.97 3.24
CA ALA A 90 -38.95 50.04 2.31
C ALA A 90 -37.41 50.22 2.27
N LEU A 91 -36.93 51.46 2.32
CA LEU A 91 -35.49 51.74 2.38
C LEU A 91 -34.82 51.16 3.63
N ARG A 92 -35.46 51.25 4.82
CA ARG A 92 -34.94 50.59 6.04
C ARG A 92 -34.92 49.09 5.93
N ASP A 93 -35.93 48.47 5.34
CA ASP A 93 -36.02 47.04 5.15
C ASP A 93 -34.93 46.55 4.17
N PHE A 94 -34.63 47.32 3.12
CA PHE A 94 -33.54 47.05 2.19
C PHE A 94 -32.15 47.20 2.86
N ASP A 95 -31.94 48.23 3.69
CA ASP A 95 -30.70 48.39 4.45
C ASP A 95 -30.42 47.20 5.37
N GLN A 96 -31.46 46.64 6.04
CA GLN A 96 -31.35 45.46 6.86
C GLN A 96 -31.03 44.24 6.02
N GLN A 97 -31.62 44.09 4.84
CA GLN A 97 -31.35 42.98 3.92
C GLN A 97 -29.91 43.08 3.41
N LEU A 98 -29.44 44.23 2.96
CA LEU A 98 -28.06 44.44 2.50
C LEU A 98 -27.04 44.14 3.61
N SER A 99 -27.30 44.58 4.84
CA SER A 99 -26.46 44.29 6.00
C SER A 99 -26.41 42.77 6.29
N SER A 100 -27.53 42.08 6.15
CA SER A 100 -27.58 40.61 6.34
C SER A 100 -26.83 39.87 5.22
N LEU A 101 -27.00 40.30 3.98
CA LEU A 101 -26.31 39.70 2.82
C LEU A 101 -24.78 39.93 2.92
N ALA A 102 -24.34 41.15 3.29
CA ALA A 102 -22.91 41.40 3.52
C ALA A 102 -22.30 40.49 4.57
N LYS A 103 -23.00 40.27 5.71
CA LYS A 103 -22.55 39.34 6.75
C LYS A 103 -22.49 37.88 6.27
N ASN A 104 -23.42 37.48 5.38
CA ASN A 104 -23.40 36.14 4.81
C ASN A 104 -22.25 35.94 3.82
N ILE A 105 -21.96 36.96 3.00
CA ILE A 105 -20.79 36.96 2.10
C ILE A 105 -19.51 36.85 2.92
N GLU A 106 -19.36 37.69 3.97
CA GLU A 106 -18.19 37.64 4.86
C GLU A 106 -17.99 36.28 5.51
N LYS A 107 -19.07 35.61 5.96
CA LYS A 107 -19.02 34.26 6.47
C LYS A 107 -18.59 33.24 5.41
N CYS A 108 -19.06 33.37 4.17
CA CYS A 108 -18.61 32.53 3.07
C CYS A 108 -17.11 32.71 2.80
N ASP A 109 -16.65 33.97 2.74
CA ASP A 109 -15.26 34.33 2.48
C ASP A 109 -14.34 33.76 3.59
N PHE A 110 -14.73 33.85 4.86
CA PHE A 110 -14.02 33.26 5.98
C PHE A 110 -13.91 31.76 5.88
N LYS A 111 -15.02 31.07 5.55
CA LYS A 111 -15.03 29.61 5.37
C LYS A 111 -14.21 29.18 4.16
N LEU A 112 -14.30 29.93 3.05
CA LEU A 112 -13.51 29.66 1.84
C LEU A 112 -12.01 29.76 2.12
N ALA A 113 -11.57 30.77 2.85
CA ALA A 113 -10.16 30.91 3.24
C ALA A 113 -9.68 29.68 4.05
N ALA A 114 -10.46 29.25 5.05
CA ALA A 114 -10.13 28.08 5.86
C ALA A 114 -10.09 26.79 5.03
N LYS A 115 -11.08 26.56 4.14
CA LYS A 115 -11.14 25.39 3.27
C LYS A 115 -10.03 25.39 2.21
N THR A 116 -9.64 26.53 1.70
CA THR A 116 -8.51 26.66 0.78
C THR A 116 -7.19 26.28 1.47
N GLU A 117 -6.99 26.72 2.72
CA GLU A 117 -5.82 26.32 3.50
C GLU A 117 -5.81 24.79 3.77
N GLU A 118 -6.97 24.21 4.08
CA GLU A 118 -7.13 22.77 4.27
C GLU A 118 -6.78 22.00 2.98
N LEU A 119 -7.26 22.48 1.83
CA LEU A 119 -6.96 21.90 0.52
C LEU A 119 -5.45 21.90 0.24
N GLU A 120 -4.75 22.99 0.52
CA GLU A 120 -3.30 23.07 0.33
C GLU A 120 -2.54 22.11 1.26
N LYS A 121 -3.01 21.92 2.49
CA LYS A 121 -2.45 20.89 3.40
C LYS A 121 -2.66 19.49 2.84
N CYS A 122 -3.85 19.19 2.32
CA CYS A 122 -4.15 17.89 1.69
C CYS A 122 -3.27 17.65 0.44
N LYS A 123 -3.09 18.64 -0.42
CA LYS A 123 -2.21 18.55 -1.59
C LYS A 123 -0.77 18.23 -1.21
N LYS A 124 -0.23 18.94 -0.21
CA LYS A 124 1.14 18.69 0.29
C LYS A 124 1.29 17.28 0.89
N ALA A 125 0.31 16.85 1.70
CA ALA A 125 0.31 15.52 2.29
C ALA A 125 0.24 14.43 1.21
N TYR A 126 -0.60 14.63 0.19
CA TYR A 126 -0.70 13.70 -0.94
C TYR A 126 0.62 13.59 -1.71
N GLN A 127 1.24 14.74 -2.04
CA GLN A 127 2.52 14.76 -2.75
C GLN A 127 3.63 14.06 -1.95
N THR A 128 3.72 14.37 -0.65
CA THR A 128 4.72 13.73 0.22
C THR A 128 4.54 12.21 0.28
N ALA A 129 3.29 11.74 0.35
CA ALA A 129 3.00 10.31 0.37
C ALA A 129 3.31 9.64 -0.99
N GLN A 130 3.05 10.31 -2.12
CA GLN A 130 3.45 9.83 -3.45
C GLN A 130 4.97 9.71 -3.58
N ASP A 131 5.71 10.74 -3.16
CA ASP A 131 7.18 10.73 -3.24
C ASP A 131 7.76 9.59 -2.39
N LEU A 132 7.17 9.33 -1.22
CA LEU A 132 7.58 8.22 -0.36
C LEU A 132 7.25 6.86 -1.00
N GLN A 133 6.09 6.73 -1.65
CA GLN A 133 5.73 5.51 -2.39
C GLN A 133 6.73 5.21 -3.49
N VAL A 134 7.09 6.22 -4.30
CA VAL A 134 8.09 6.07 -5.37
C VAL A 134 9.47 5.66 -4.82
N LYS A 135 9.89 6.24 -3.69
CA LYS A 135 11.15 5.86 -3.03
C LYS A 135 11.13 4.40 -2.57
N LEU A 136 10.05 3.96 -1.93
CA LEU A 136 9.92 2.57 -1.49
C LEU A 136 9.88 1.58 -2.66
N MET A 137 9.22 1.92 -3.76
CA MET A 137 9.22 1.07 -4.96
C MET A 137 10.64 0.88 -5.51
N LYS A 138 11.41 1.96 -5.63
CA LYS A 138 12.80 1.91 -6.08
C LYS A 138 13.70 1.10 -5.12
N GLU A 139 13.49 1.25 -3.81
CA GLU A 139 14.20 0.47 -2.80
C GLU A 139 13.87 -1.02 -2.90
N CYS A 140 12.59 -1.38 -3.06
CA CYS A 140 12.16 -2.76 -3.29
C CYS A 140 12.80 -3.36 -4.54
N GLU A 141 12.85 -2.61 -5.64
CA GLU A 141 13.47 -3.05 -6.88
C GLU A 141 14.97 -3.31 -6.72
N SER A 142 15.69 -2.37 -6.10
CA SER A 142 17.11 -2.52 -5.81
C SER A 142 17.40 -3.71 -4.90
N LEU A 143 16.60 -3.89 -3.84
CA LEU A 143 16.72 -5.04 -2.94
C LEU A 143 16.42 -6.36 -3.65
N SER A 144 15.46 -6.37 -4.58
CA SER A 144 15.12 -7.56 -5.37
C SER A 144 16.25 -7.94 -6.31
N GLN A 145 16.86 -6.97 -6.98
CA GLN A 145 18.04 -7.19 -7.83
C GLN A 145 19.23 -7.72 -7.02
N SER A 146 19.52 -7.11 -5.85
CA SER A 146 20.56 -7.61 -4.95
C SER A 146 20.28 -9.03 -4.48
N LEU A 147 19.03 -9.34 -4.11
CA LEU A 147 18.63 -10.69 -3.70
C LEU A 147 18.83 -11.70 -4.83
N GLU A 148 18.50 -11.34 -6.06
CA GLU A 148 18.67 -12.22 -7.23
C GLU A 148 20.15 -12.56 -7.46
N ILE A 149 21.02 -11.56 -7.42
CA ILE A 149 22.47 -11.74 -7.57
C ILE A 149 23.04 -12.58 -6.42
N ASP A 150 22.73 -12.21 -5.17
CA ASP A 150 23.30 -12.84 -3.99
C ASP A 150 22.77 -14.28 -3.78
N SER A 151 21.58 -14.59 -4.28
CA SER A 151 20.98 -15.92 -4.19
C SER A 151 21.27 -16.85 -5.37
N ALA A 152 21.88 -16.34 -6.44
CA ALA A 152 22.07 -17.09 -7.69
C ALA A 152 22.80 -18.41 -7.48
N ALA A 153 23.93 -18.40 -6.73
CA ALA A 153 24.71 -19.59 -6.44
C ALA A 153 23.92 -20.63 -5.62
N LEU A 154 23.20 -20.18 -4.58
CA LEU A 154 22.34 -21.04 -3.75
C LEU A 154 21.21 -21.68 -4.56
N ARG A 155 20.61 -20.92 -5.48
CA ARG A 155 19.55 -21.42 -6.36
C ARG A 155 20.06 -22.45 -7.36
N ALA A 156 21.25 -22.21 -7.93
CA ALA A 156 21.91 -23.17 -8.82
C ALA A 156 22.18 -24.49 -8.09
N GLU A 157 22.70 -24.44 -6.87
CA GLU A 157 22.97 -25.62 -6.04
C GLU A 157 21.66 -26.35 -5.71
N ILE A 158 20.57 -25.64 -5.38
CA ILE A 158 19.24 -26.27 -5.16
C ILE A 158 18.76 -27.01 -6.42
N VAL A 159 18.93 -26.43 -7.59
CA VAL A 159 18.52 -27.05 -8.86
C VAL A 159 19.30 -28.37 -9.09
N GLU A 160 20.59 -28.34 -8.92
CA GLU A 160 21.42 -29.56 -9.11
C GLU A 160 21.10 -30.63 -8.07
N LEU A 161 20.95 -30.26 -6.79
CA LEU A 161 20.54 -31.21 -5.75
C LEU A 161 19.13 -31.78 -6.00
N SER A 162 18.21 -30.96 -6.52
CA SER A 162 16.85 -31.40 -6.86
C SER A 162 16.86 -32.46 -7.98
N LYS A 163 17.70 -32.24 -9.02
CA LYS A 163 17.89 -33.25 -10.08
C LYS A 163 18.46 -34.56 -9.52
N SER A 164 19.53 -34.47 -8.71
CA SER A 164 20.14 -35.61 -8.08
C SER A 164 19.15 -36.38 -7.20
N ARG A 165 18.26 -35.63 -6.50
CA ARG A 165 17.18 -36.22 -5.70
C ARG A 165 16.19 -37.00 -6.56
N GLU A 166 15.78 -36.43 -7.70
CA GLU A 166 14.84 -37.11 -8.62
C GLU A 166 15.46 -38.40 -9.21
N GLU A 167 16.73 -38.34 -9.58
CA GLU A 167 17.47 -39.50 -10.11
C GLU A 167 17.60 -40.64 -9.07
N LEU A 168 17.86 -40.28 -7.80
CA LEU A 168 17.91 -41.26 -6.70
C LEU A 168 16.51 -41.79 -6.37
N ALA A 169 15.50 -40.94 -6.34
CA ALA A 169 14.12 -41.35 -6.07
C ALA A 169 13.60 -42.36 -7.11
N ALA A 170 13.99 -42.19 -8.37
CA ALA A 170 13.63 -43.11 -9.46
C ALA A 170 14.27 -44.53 -9.30
N GLN A 171 15.32 -44.66 -8.47
CA GLN A 171 16.00 -45.93 -8.19
C GLN A 171 15.43 -46.65 -6.95
N ILE A 172 14.45 -46.08 -6.28
CA ILE A 172 13.83 -46.61 -5.06
C ILE A 172 12.42 -47.11 -5.42
N SER A 173 11.98 -48.22 -4.77
CA SER A 173 10.63 -48.71 -4.99
C SER A 173 9.57 -47.75 -4.50
N SER A 174 8.42 -47.69 -5.19
CA SER A 174 7.33 -46.76 -4.88
C SER A 174 6.84 -46.86 -3.43
N ASP A 175 6.68 -48.07 -2.92
CA ASP A 175 6.23 -48.33 -1.54
C ASP A 175 7.25 -47.82 -0.51
N THR A 176 8.54 -48.01 -0.75
CA THR A 176 9.61 -47.50 0.12
C THR A 176 9.71 -46.02 0.09
N LEU A 177 9.57 -45.40 -1.10
CA LEU A 177 9.59 -43.96 -1.26
C LEU A 177 8.39 -43.27 -0.55
N GLU A 178 7.19 -43.85 -0.64
CA GLU A 178 6.01 -43.34 0.07
C GLU A 178 6.20 -43.36 1.60
N ARG A 179 6.76 -44.48 2.12
CA ARG A 179 7.09 -44.57 3.56
C ARG A 179 8.14 -43.52 3.98
N TYR A 180 9.16 -43.36 3.15
CA TYR A 180 10.20 -42.34 3.37
C TYR A 180 9.62 -40.95 3.42
N GLU A 181 8.79 -40.52 2.44
CA GLU A 181 8.16 -39.20 2.40
C GLU A 181 7.21 -38.98 3.59
N ALA A 182 6.49 -39.99 4.02
CA ALA A 182 5.64 -39.92 5.21
C ALA A 182 6.47 -39.72 6.49
N ALA A 183 7.57 -40.44 6.64
CA ALA A 183 8.50 -40.28 7.77
C ALA A 183 9.18 -38.91 7.76
N ARG A 184 9.67 -38.45 6.60
CA ARG A 184 10.30 -37.15 6.39
C ARG A 184 9.38 -35.98 6.84
N LYS A 185 8.10 -36.04 6.47
CA LYS A 185 7.10 -35.04 6.91
C LYS A 185 6.88 -35.08 8.42
N ARG A 186 6.79 -36.29 9.00
CA ARG A 186 6.52 -36.46 10.43
C ARG A 186 7.68 -36.02 11.31
N PHE A 187 8.90 -36.28 10.89
CA PHE A 187 10.12 -36.08 11.69
C PHE A 187 10.99 -34.90 11.19
N LYS A 188 10.38 -33.95 10.45
CA LYS A 188 11.02 -32.69 10.01
C LYS A 188 12.33 -32.90 9.23
N GLY A 189 12.35 -33.91 8.37
CA GLY A 189 13.48 -34.18 7.48
C GLY A 189 14.28 -35.44 7.82
N LEU A 190 14.13 -35.99 9.01
CA LEU A 190 14.77 -37.28 9.41
C LEU A 190 13.81 -38.43 9.12
N ALA A 191 14.17 -39.29 8.19
CA ALA A 191 13.35 -40.45 7.78
C ALA A 191 14.09 -41.79 7.92
N VAL A 192 15.41 -41.74 7.98
CA VAL A 192 16.29 -42.96 8.08
C VAL A 192 17.26 -42.72 9.23
N GLU A 193 17.35 -43.71 10.14
CA GLU A 193 18.37 -43.74 11.20
C GLU A 193 19.48 -44.73 10.86
N HIS A 194 20.71 -44.33 11.15
CA HIS A 194 21.83 -45.27 11.17
C HIS A 194 21.69 -46.20 12.39
N LEU A 195 21.36 -47.44 12.16
CA LEU A 195 21.58 -48.47 13.18
C LEU A 195 23.09 -48.75 13.20
N VAL A 196 23.77 -48.30 14.24
CA VAL A 196 25.18 -48.64 14.55
C VAL A 196 25.25 -50.05 15.11
#